data_35ed8bdab8bd25ebd8fd47c7514ed5bc
#
_entry.id   35ed8bdab8bd25ebd8fd47c7514ed5bc
#
_cell.length_a   1.000
_cell.length_b   1.000
_cell.length_c   1.000
_cell.angle_alpha   90.00
_cell.angle_beta   90.00
_cell.angle_gamma   90.00
#
_symmetry.space_group_name_H-M   'P 1'
#
loop_
_entity.id
_entity.type
_entity.pdbx_description
1 polymer ?
#
loop_
_entity_poly.entity_id
_entity_poly.type
_entity_poly.pdbx_seq_one_letter_code
_entity_poly.pdbx_strand_id
1 'polypeptide(L)'
;VQHGASTLPAEAFGHFPASGCAEIHLATGFQNILYDGGGLPEALKAEMMAWCVANCADERKPGETDEQFLYKTRKKALGPFKAALWAIGPEAEATIGANLRSRLALLFERLGVDGTRELVDRFVNPPALPRPVPPALGGTGRESVQAGAGAFEDDGSGE
;
A
#
# COMPACT_ATOMS: atom_id res chain seq x y z
N VAL A 1 -11.79 -1.09 -12.23
CA VAL A 1 -11.01 -1.02 -10.98
C VAL A 1 -11.56 -2.03 -9.99
N GLN A 2 -10.67 -2.85 -9.39
CA GLN A 2 -11.04 -3.82 -8.36
C GLN A 2 -10.47 -3.43 -7.01
N HIS A 3 -11.33 -3.29 -6.02
CA HIS A 3 -10.96 -3.08 -4.62
C HIS A 3 -11.16 -4.37 -3.80
N GLY A 4 -10.52 -4.45 -2.63
CA GLY A 4 -10.75 -5.54 -1.67
C GLY A 4 -10.15 -6.90 -2.05
N ALA A 5 -9.29 -6.97 -3.06
CA ALA A 5 -8.70 -8.22 -3.54
C ALA A 5 -7.53 -8.76 -2.70
N SER A 6 -7.08 -8.03 -1.68
CA SER A 6 -5.84 -8.34 -0.91
C SER A 6 -5.84 -9.72 -0.24
N THR A 7 -7.00 -10.28 0.07
CA THR A 7 -7.15 -11.55 0.79
C THR A 7 -7.63 -12.69 -0.10
N LEU A 8 -7.74 -12.46 -1.42
CA LEU A 8 -8.05 -13.51 -2.36
C LEU A 8 -6.89 -14.52 -2.49
N PRO A 9 -7.21 -15.79 -2.77
CA PRO A 9 -6.19 -16.79 -3.05
C PRO A 9 -5.40 -16.42 -4.32
N ALA A 10 -4.14 -16.86 -4.40
CA ALA A 10 -3.22 -16.48 -5.46
C ALA A 10 -3.75 -16.79 -6.87
N GLU A 11 -4.51 -17.87 -7.00
CA GLU A 11 -5.09 -18.34 -8.26
C GLU A 11 -6.13 -17.36 -8.84
N ALA A 12 -6.82 -16.63 -7.97
CA ALA A 12 -7.85 -15.67 -8.37
C ALA A 12 -7.30 -14.48 -9.16
N PHE A 13 -6.03 -14.12 -8.94
CA PHE A 13 -5.45 -12.94 -9.59
C PHE A 13 -5.34 -13.06 -11.10
N GLY A 14 -5.14 -14.27 -11.64
CA GLY A 14 -5.09 -14.49 -13.09
C GLY A 14 -6.43 -14.22 -13.81
N HIS A 15 -7.54 -14.18 -13.10
CA HIS A 15 -8.85 -13.88 -13.69
C HIS A 15 -9.06 -12.38 -13.96
N PHE A 16 -8.35 -11.49 -13.28
CA PHE A 16 -8.52 -10.05 -13.46
C PHE A 16 -8.14 -9.57 -14.87
N PRO A 17 -6.96 -9.90 -15.42
CA PRO A 17 -6.65 -9.56 -16.80
C PRO A 17 -7.63 -10.17 -17.79
N ALA A 18 -8.02 -11.43 -17.59
CA ALA A 18 -8.95 -12.13 -18.47
C ALA A 18 -10.35 -11.49 -18.50
N SER A 19 -10.77 -10.84 -17.42
CA SER A 19 -12.05 -10.12 -17.33
C SER A 19 -11.95 -8.63 -17.72
N GLY A 20 -10.80 -8.18 -18.22
CA GLY A 20 -10.60 -6.78 -18.62
C GLY A 20 -10.46 -5.80 -17.44
N CYS A 21 -10.13 -6.29 -16.26
CA CYS A 21 -9.87 -5.43 -15.10
C CYS A 21 -8.54 -4.68 -15.31
N ALA A 22 -8.60 -3.37 -15.45
CA ALA A 22 -7.45 -2.52 -15.78
C ALA A 22 -6.63 -2.11 -14.54
N GLU A 23 -7.21 -2.18 -13.34
CA GLU A 23 -6.57 -1.67 -12.12
C GLU A 23 -7.02 -2.45 -10.88
N ILE A 24 -6.09 -2.79 -10.01
CA ILE A 24 -6.35 -3.54 -8.77
C ILE A 24 -5.69 -2.83 -7.60
N HIS A 25 -6.47 -2.55 -6.54
CA HIS A 25 -5.98 -1.91 -5.33
C HIS A 25 -5.77 -2.96 -4.23
N LEU A 26 -4.55 -3.03 -3.74
CA LEU A 26 -4.13 -3.99 -2.72
C LEU A 26 -3.49 -3.26 -1.53
N ALA A 27 -3.92 -3.59 -0.33
CA ALA A 27 -3.35 -3.01 0.90
C ALA A 27 -3.19 -4.05 2.02
N THR A 28 -4.28 -4.70 2.43
CA THR A 28 -4.32 -5.59 3.60
C THR A 28 -3.34 -6.76 3.48
N GLY A 29 -3.19 -7.34 2.28
CA GLY A 29 -2.24 -8.43 2.04
C GLY A 29 -0.79 -8.05 2.36
N PHE A 30 -0.38 -6.83 2.03
CA PHE A 30 0.96 -6.33 2.36
C PHE A 30 1.12 -6.03 3.86
N GLN A 31 0.08 -5.53 4.51
CA GLN A 31 0.08 -5.38 5.98
C GLN A 31 0.20 -6.73 6.69
N ASN A 32 -0.48 -7.76 6.19
CA ASN A 32 -0.37 -9.11 6.73
C ASN A 32 1.06 -9.66 6.59
N ILE A 33 1.75 -9.40 5.50
CA ILE A 33 3.16 -9.78 5.33
C ILE A 33 4.04 -9.12 6.40
N LEU A 34 3.82 -7.86 6.71
CA LEU A 34 4.56 -7.17 7.76
C LEU A 34 4.34 -7.81 9.14
N TYR A 35 3.08 -8.05 9.51
CA TYR A 35 2.73 -8.51 10.86
C TYR A 35 2.91 -10.02 11.05
N ASP A 36 2.71 -10.82 10.01
CA ASP A 36 2.58 -12.27 10.10
C ASP A 36 3.70 -13.01 9.35
N GLY A 37 4.52 -12.29 8.58
CA GLY A 37 5.59 -12.86 7.75
C GLY A 37 6.90 -13.18 8.50
N GLY A 38 6.95 -13.02 9.82
CA GLY A 38 8.09 -13.41 10.67
C GLY A 38 9.30 -12.47 10.63
N GLY A 39 9.21 -11.32 9.92
CA GLY A 39 10.31 -10.35 9.88
C GLY A 39 10.21 -9.23 10.92
N LEU A 40 9.03 -8.98 11.47
CA LEU A 40 8.84 -7.94 12.49
C LEU A 40 9.33 -8.44 13.85
N PRO A 41 10.23 -7.71 14.55
CA PRO A 41 10.69 -8.10 15.88
C PRO A 41 9.54 -8.31 16.85
N GLU A 42 9.48 -9.44 17.52
CA GLU A 42 8.35 -9.81 18.39
C GLU A 42 8.09 -8.81 19.52
N ALA A 43 9.13 -8.23 20.10
CA ALA A 43 8.99 -7.20 21.14
C ALA A 43 8.26 -5.96 20.57
N LEU A 44 8.68 -5.48 19.39
CA LEU A 44 8.04 -4.34 18.72
C LEU A 44 6.59 -4.66 18.34
N LYS A 45 6.35 -5.86 17.82
CA LYS A 45 5.00 -6.32 17.48
C LYS A 45 4.09 -6.33 18.71
N ALA A 46 4.60 -6.83 19.86
CA ALA A 46 3.86 -6.85 21.13
C ALA A 46 3.52 -5.43 21.60
N GLU A 47 4.46 -4.50 21.53
CA GLU A 47 4.22 -3.08 21.87
C GLU A 47 3.16 -2.45 20.97
N MET A 48 3.22 -2.71 19.66
CA MET A 48 2.23 -2.22 18.69
C MET A 48 0.83 -2.78 19.00
N MET A 49 0.72 -4.07 19.36
CA MET A 49 -0.56 -4.67 19.73
C MET A 49 -1.10 -4.09 21.05
N ALA A 50 -0.24 -3.92 22.05
CA ALA A 50 -0.62 -3.28 23.32
C ALA A 50 -1.12 -1.85 23.10
N TRP A 51 -0.45 -1.10 22.22
CA TRP A 51 -0.90 0.24 21.83
C TRP A 51 -2.30 0.20 21.20
N CYS A 52 -2.59 -0.76 20.32
CA CYS A 52 -3.93 -0.90 19.72
C CYS A 52 -4.99 -1.18 20.79
N VAL A 53 -4.70 -2.03 21.76
CA VAL A 53 -5.63 -2.29 22.87
C VAL A 53 -5.93 -1.02 23.66
N ALA A 54 -4.92 -0.20 23.94
CA ALA A 54 -5.06 1.02 24.74
C ALA A 54 -5.73 2.17 23.96
N ASN A 55 -5.50 2.29 22.64
CA ASN A 55 -5.85 3.48 21.89
C ASN A 55 -6.98 3.27 20.86
N CYS A 56 -7.45 2.03 20.67
CA CYS A 56 -8.52 1.72 19.71
C CYS A 56 -9.69 0.99 20.36
N ALA A 57 -9.81 1.02 21.70
CA ALA A 57 -10.83 0.28 22.44
C ALA A 57 -12.27 0.63 22.03
N ASP A 58 -12.49 1.89 21.62
CA ASP A 58 -13.77 2.41 21.13
C ASP A 58 -14.24 1.75 19.83
N GLU A 59 -13.34 1.11 19.09
CA GLU A 59 -13.68 0.40 17.85
C GLU A 59 -14.05 -1.07 18.09
N ARG A 60 -13.93 -1.54 19.32
CA ARG A 60 -14.23 -2.93 19.64
C ARG A 60 -15.73 -3.18 19.59
N LYS A 61 -16.13 -4.16 18.79
CA LYS A 61 -17.53 -4.55 18.66
C LYS A 61 -17.95 -5.55 19.75
N PRO A 62 -19.20 -5.54 20.20
CA PRO A 62 -19.71 -6.58 21.09
C PRO A 62 -19.51 -7.98 20.49
N GLY A 63 -18.94 -8.91 21.28
CA GLY A 63 -18.70 -10.28 20.84
C GLY A 63 -17.46 -10.48 19.96
N GLU A 64 -16.70 -9.41 19.66
CA GLU A 64 -15.46 -9.50 18.88
C GLU A 64 -14.33 -10.10 19.73
N THR A 65 -13.64 -11.11 19.21
CA THR A 65 -12.47 -11.69 19.88
C THR A 65 -11.28 -10.73 19.87
N ASP A 66 -10.29 -10.94 20.74
CA ASP A 66 -9.07 -10.13 20.77
C ASP A 66 -8.33 -10.20 19.45
N GLU A 67 -8.27 -11.38 18.83
CA GLU A 67 -7.62 -11.60 17.55
C GLU A 67 -8.30 -10.79 16.43
N GLN A 68 -9.63 -10.85 16.34
CA GLN A 68 -10.39 -10.08 15.35
C GLN A 68 -10.22 -8.57 15.54
N PHE A 69 -10.27 -8.12 16.80
CA PHE A 69 -10.05 -6.72 17.14
C PHE A 69 -8.67 -6.24 16.73
N LEU A 70 -7.62 -6.99 17.11
CA LEU A 70 -6.23 -6.65 16.77
C LEU A 70 -5.99 -6.71 15.26
N TYR A 71 -6.49 -7.72 14.57
CA TYR A 71 -6.38 -7.80 13.11
C TYR A 71 -6.95 -6.55 12.42
N LYS A 72 -8.08 -6.06 12.87
CA LYS A 72 -8.74 -4.88 12.33
C LYS A 72 -7.99 -3.58 12.65
N THR A 73 -7.46 -3.46 13.87
CA THR A 73 -6.89 -2.19 14.38
C THR A 73 -5.39 -2.07 14.18
N ARG A 74 -4.62 -3.17 14.03
CA ARG A 74 -3.16 -3.17 13.96
C ARG A 74 -2.55 -2.22 12.93
N LYS A 75 -3.24 -1.96 11.83
CA LYS A 75 -2.81 -0.98 10.81
C LYS A 75 -2.67 0.44 11.36
N LYS A 76 -3.37 0.79 12.45
CA LYS A 76 -3.32 2.10 13.08
C LYS A 76 -2.03 2.32 13.87
N ALA A 77 -1.39 1.26 14.32
CA ALA A 77 -0.10 1.35 15.00
C ALA A 77 1.06 1.75 14.07
N LEU A 78 0.91 1.61 12.75
CA LEU A 78 1.97 1.96 11.79
C LEU A 78 2.42 3.42 11.89
N GLY A 79 1.50 4.34 12.15
CA GLY A 79 1.80 5.76 12.31
C GLY A 79 2.62 6.04 13.59
N PRO A 80 2.09 5.75 14.78
CA PRO A 80 2.78 5.95 16.05
C PRO A 80 4.14 5.27 16.14
N PHE A 81 4.29 4.08 15.54
CA PHE A 81 5.53 3.30 15.58
C PHE A 81 6.42 3.49 14.34
N LYS A 82 6.17 4.49 13.52
CA LYS A 82 6.92 4.72 12.28
C LYS A 82 8.44 4.79 12.49
N ALA A 83 8.89 5.52 13.49
CA ALA A 83 10.32 5.65 13.80
C ALA A 83 10.94 4.31 14.23
N ALA A 84 10.26 3.54 15.08
CA ALA A 84 10.70 2.22 15.50
C ALA A 84 10.72 1.22 14.32
N LEU A 85 9.72 1.27 13.45
CA LEU A 85 9.68 0.45 12.24
C LEU A 85 10.81 0.77 11.26
N TRP A 86 11.26 2.02 11.19
CA TRP A 86 12.41 2.39 10.36
C TRP A 86 13.76 2.00 10.98
N ALA A 87 13.78 1.67 12.27
CA ALA A 87 14.96 1.27 13.03
C ALA A 87 15.01 -0.23 13.36
N ILE A 88 14.24 -1.06 12.68
CA ILE A 88 14.13 -2.52 12.99
C ILE A 88 15.42 -3.31 12.76
N GLY A 89 16.38 -2.74 12.07
CA GLY A 89 17.65 -3.38 11.76
C GLY A 89 17.65 -4.19 10.45
N PRO A 90 18.86 -4.45 9.92
CA PRO A 90 19.04 -4.96 8.55
C PRO A 90 18.50 -6.38 8.34
N GLU A 91 18.55 -7.23 9.35
CA GLU A 91 18.04 -8.62 9.26
C GLU A 91 16.51 -8.64 9.12
N ALA A 92 15.81 -7.90 9.98
CA ALA A 92 14.36 -7.76 9.94
C ALA A 92 13.91 -7.11 8.62
N GLU A 93 14.59 -6.05 8.19
CA GLU A 93 14.35 -5.37 6.92
C GLU A 93 14.54 -6.33 5.73
N ALA A 94 15.61 -7.12 5.72
CA ALA A 94 15.88 -8.10 4.67
C ALA A 94 14.78 -9.17 4.59
N THR A 95 14.32 -9.68 5.72
CA THR A 95 13.25 -10.68 5.80
C THR A 95 11.92 -10.12 5.27
N ILE A 96 11.51 -8.96 5.77
CA ILE A 96 10.28 -8.29 5.31
C ILE A 96 10.38 -7.97 3.82
N GLY A 97 11.51 -7.43 3.38
CA GLY A 97 11.77 -7.11 1.98
C GLY A 97 11.72 -8.34 1.06
N ALA A 98 12.24 -9.48 1.49
CA ALA A 98 12.16 -10.73 0.74
C ALA A 98 10.71 -11.20 0.58
N ASN A 99 9.93 -11.18 1.66
CA ASN A 99 8.52 -11.57 1.63
C ASN A 99 7.67 -10.64 0.74
N LEU A 100 7.91 -9.33 0.80
CA LEU A 100 7.25 -8.36 -0.06
C LEU A 100 7.61 -8.57 -1.53
N ARG A 101 8.89 -8.78 -1.84
CA ARG A 101 9.34 -9.07 -3.23
C ARG A 101 8.70 -10.33 -3.78
N SER A 102 8.65 -11.41 -2.98
CA SER A 102 8.02 -12.66 -3.39
C SER A 102 6.53 -12.47 -3.70
N ARG A 103 5.83 -11.68 -2.88
CA ARG A 103 4.41 -11.37 -3.12
C ARG A 103 4.23 -10.51 -4.37
N LEU A 104 5.05 -9.50 -4.57
CA LEU A 104 5.00 -8.65 -5.76
C LEU A 104 5.31 -9.43 -7.04
N ALA A 105 6.33 -10.29 -7.02
CA ALA A 105 6.67 -11.13 -8.18
C ALA A 105 5.49 -12.04 -8.58
N LEU A 106 4.87 -12.71 -7.60
CA LEU A 106 3.68 -13.52 -7.85
C LEU A 106 2.52 -12.69 -8.44
N LEU A 107 2.29 -11.50 -7.90
CA LEU A 107 1.23 -10.63 -8.42
C LEU A 107 1.53 -10.17 -9.85
N PHE A 108 2.76 -9.78 -10.15
CA PHE A 108 3.16 -9.35 -11.49
C PHE A 108 3.01 -10.46 -12.52
N GLU A 109 3.43 -11.68 -12.16
CA GLU A 109 3.24 -12.86 -12.99
C GLU A 109 1.75 -13.13 -13.24
N ARG A 110 0.94 -13.18 -12.18
CA ARG A 110 -0.50 -13.51 -12.28
C ARG A 110 -1.31 -12.45 -13.01
N LEU A 111 -0.91 -11.20 -12.89
CA LEU A 111 -1.56 -10.08 -13.57
C LEU A 111 -1.01 -9.86 -15.00
N GLY A 112 0.03 -10.58 -15.40
CA GLY A 112 0.62 -10.46 -16.73
C GLY A 112 1.27 -9.09 -16.99
N VAL A 113 1.83 -8.48 -15.92
CA VAL A 113 2.48 -7.17 -16.01
C VAL A 113 4.01 -7.24 -15.89
N ASP A 114 4.55 -8.44 -15.73
CA ASP A 114 5.99 -8.68 -15.83
C ASP A 114 6.47 -8.51 -17.27
N GLY A 115 7.69 -8.02 -17.45
CA GLY A 115 8.27 -7.81 -18.79
C GLY A 115 7.61 -6.73 -19.64
N THR A 116 6.74 -5.89 -19.09
CA THR A 116 5.94 -4.87 -19.83
C THR A 116 6.65 -3.53 -19.99
N ARG A 117 7.96 -3.41 -19.70
CA ARG A 117 8.70 -2.15 -19.75
C ARG A 117 8.55 -1.42 -21.09
N GLU A 118 8.69 -2.14 -22.20
CA GLU A 118 8.58 -1.54 -23.54
C GLU A 118 7.18 -0.99 -23.81
N LEU A 119 6.13 -1.66 -23.28
CA LEU A 119 4.76 -1.17 -23.38
C LEU A 119 4.57 0.13 -22.59
N VAL A 120 5.11 0.18 -21.38
CA VAL A 120 5.07 1.39 -20.55
C VAL A 120 5.79 2.53 -21.26
N ASP A 121 7.01 2.32 -21.73
CA ASP A 121 7.81 3.34 -22.40
C ASP A 121 7.15 3.83 -23.70
N ARG A 122 6.36 2.98 -24.36
CA ARG A 122 5.62 3.33 -25.60
C ARG A 122 4.36 4.15 -25.34
N PHE A 123 3.60 3.84 -24.28
CA PHE A 123 2.27 4.40 -24.06
C PHE A 123 2.18 5.39 -22.91
N VAL A 124 3.14 5.38 -22.00
CA VAL A 124 3.16 6.26 -20.82
C VAL A 124 4.24 7.32 -21.01
N ASN A 125 3.79 8.56 -21.24
CA ASN A 125 4.68 9.72 -21.32
C ASN A 125 4.34 10.69 -20.17
N PRO A 126 4.81 10.44 -18.95
CA PRO A 126 4.46 11.26 -17.81
C PRO A 126 5.05 12.66 -17.96
N PRO A 127 4.27 13.73 -17.74
CA PRO A 127 4.83 15.09 -17.73
C PRO A 127 5.81 15.21 -16.56
N ALA A 128 6.95 15.84 -16.81
CA ALA A 128 7.90 16.20 -15.75
C ALA A 128 7.33 17.36 -14.94
N LEU A 129 6.57 17.04 -13.89
CA LEU A 129 6.04 18.04 -12.97
C LEU A 129 7.01 18.18 -11.79
N PRO A 130 7.71 19.33 -11.65
CA PRO A 130 8.53 19.58 -10.48
C PRO A 130 7.61 19.64 -9.24
N ARG A 131 7.94 18.86 -8.23
CA ARG A 131 7.24 18.96 -6.94
C ARG A 131 7.79 20.17 -6.19
N PRO A 132 6.90 21.09 -5.73
CA PRO A 132 7.36 22.19 -4.90
C PRO A 132 7.97 21.64 -3.61
N VAL A 133 9.09 22.21 -3.20
CA VAL A 133 9.75 21.84 -1.94
C VAL A 133 8.81 22.25 -0.79
N PRO A 134 8.45 21.33 0.14
CA PRO A 134 7.62 21.70 1.28
C PRO A 134 8.26 22.79 2.13
N PRO A 135 7.48 23.69 2.76
CA PRO A 135 8.00 24.73 3.65
C PRO A 135 8.92 24.19 4.76
N ALA A 136 8.60 23.02 5.31
CA ALA A 136 9.44 22.34 6.31
C ALA A 136 10.85 21.97 5.82
N LEU A 137 11.06 21.93 4.50
CA LEU A 137 12.37 21.67 3.85
C LEU A 137 12.93 22.94 3.18
N GLY A 138 12.44 24.12 3.53
CA GLY A 138 12.92 25.42 3.04
C GLY A 138 12.27 25.87 1.71
N GLY A 139 11.22 25.22 1.26
CA GLY A 139 10.47 25.63 0.08
C GLY A 139 9.54 26.82 0.37
N THR A 140 9.26 27.63 -0.64
CA THR A 140 8.32 28.76 -0.53
C THR A 140 6.84 28.34 -0.52
N GLY A 141 6.54 27.06 -0.72
CA GLY A 141 5.18 26.49 -0.72
C GLY A 141 4.31 26.87 -1.91
N ARG A 142 4.77 27.74 -2.79
CA ARG A 142 4.07 28.23 -3.98
C ARG A 142 5.04 28.48 -5.14
N GLU A 143 5.66 27.44 -5.65
CA GLU A 143 6.02 27.49 -7.06
C GLU A 143 4.77 27.07 -7.81
N SER A 144 4.08 28.05 -8.38
CA SER A 144 2.97 27.82 -9.28
C SER A 144 3.49 26.98 -10.44
N VAL A 145 3.12 25.70 -10.47
CA VAL A 145 3.17 24.94 -11.69
C VAL A 145 2.20 25.67 -12.63
N GLN A 146 2.73 26.43 -13.57
CA GLN A 146 1.95 26.79 -14.76
C GLN A 146 1.63 25.47 -15.43
N ALA A 147 0.44 24.95 -15.16
CA ALA A 147 -0.13 23.86 -15.91
C ALA A 147 -0.15 24.34 -17.37
N GLY A 148 0.70 23.72 -18.19
CA GLY A 148 0.56 23.84 -19.63
C GLY A 148 -0.89 23.48 -19.93
N ALA A 149 -1.62 24.42 -20.53
CA ALA A 149 -3.01 24.31 -20.83
C ALA A 149 -3.27 23.14 -21.78
N GLY A 150 -3.54 21.98 -21.20
CA GLY A 150 -4.28 20.88 -21.78
C GLY A 150 -5.58 20.83 -21.01
N ALA A 151 -6.54 21.66 -21.41
CA ALA A 151 -7.89 21.55 -20.93
C ALA A 151 -8.40 20.16 -21.25
N PHE A 152 -8.61 19.33 -20.22
CA PHE A 152 -9.58 18.25 -20.32
C PHE A 152 -10.93 18.94 -20.42
N GLU A 153 -11.48 19.02 -21.58
CA GLU A 153 -12.89 19.30 -21.76
C GLU A 153 -13.63 18.07 -21.23
N ASP A 154 -14.26 18.23 -20.08
CA ASP A 154 -15.26 17.31 -19.56
C ASP A 154 -16.46 17.39 -20.50
N ASP A 155 -16.59 16.42 -21.39
CA ASP A 155 -17.70 16.31 -22.35
C ASP A 155 -18.94 15.71 -21.70
N GLY A 156 -19.31 16.10 -20.55
CA GLY A 156 -20.61 15.95 -19.87
C GLY A 156 -21.63 14.92 -20.39
N SER A 157 -21.20 13.82 -21.03
CA SER A 157 -22.05 12.75 -21.54
C SER A 157 -22.01 11.52 -20.63
N GLY A 158 -22.72 11.62 -19.52
CA GLY A 158 -23.00 10.50 -18.62
C GLY A 158 -24.48 10.52 -18.24
N GLU A 159 -25.33 9.94 -19.03
CA GLU A 159 -26.62 9.38 -18.60
C GLU A 159 -26.45 7.87 -18.35
#